data_3766aa5e1ed8a8e15e5cf69091456ee9
#
_entry.id   3766aa5e1ed8a8e15e5cf69091456ee9
#
_cell.length_a   1.000
_cell.length_b   1.000
_cell.length_c   1.000
_cell.angle_alpha   90.00
_cell.angle_beta   90.00
_cell.angle_gamma   90.00
#
_symmetry.space_group_name_H-M   'P 1'
#
loop_
_entity.id
_entity.type
_entity.pdbx_description
1 polymer ?
#
loop_
_entity_poly.entity_id
_entity_poly.type
_entity_poly.pdbx_seq_one_letter_code
_entity_poly.pdbx_strand_id
1 'polypeptide(L)'
;MRLILLLMMSLAWHGAHASTEVVRENGFEVQVQPFPSTFLTQDVAQTYGFERSRRQTLLNVVVLTIQADGQARGAVPAEVTGFARNLLGQTQTLTFREIDEGEGAIYYLAPVRVASEEEIQIQLEVIPDGARAIDVDFKHRVYVD
;
A
#
# COMPACT_ATOMS: atom_id res chain seq x y z
N MET A 1 -8.16 -5.11 -16.46
CA MET A 1 -8.22 -4.04 -15.48
C MET A 1 -9.09 -4.35 -14.24
N ARG A 2 -10.17 -5.09 -14.41
CA ARG A 2 -10.95 -5.61 -13.26
C ARG A 2 -10.17 -6.61 -12.39
N LEU A 3 -9.06 -7.11 -12.89
CA LEU A 3 -8.29 -8.20 -12.26
C LEU A 3 -7.59 -7.76 -10.95
N ILE A 4 -7.13 -6.50 -10.89
CA ILE A 4 -6.47 -5.98 -9.68
C ILE A 4 -7.49 -5.77 -8.56
N LEU A 5 -8.66 -5.25 -8.90
CA LEU A 5 -9.73 -5.05 -7.93
C LEU A 5 -10.16 -6.39 -7.31
N LEU A 6 -10.29 -7.43 -8.14
CA LEU A 6 -10.61 -8.78 -7.69
C LEU A 6 -9.50 -9.39 -6.84
N LEU A 7 -8.25 -9.12 -7.18
CA LEU A 7 -7.10 -9.60 -6.42
C LEU A 7 -7.02 -8.90 -5.06
N MET A 8 -7.28 -7.59 -5.03
CA MET A 8 -7.29 -6.82 -3.79
C MET A 8 -8.44 -7.21 -2.86
N MET A 9 -9.60 -7.51 -3.42
CA MET A 9 -10.74 -8.03 -2.65
C MET A 9 -10.50 -9.44 -2.12
N SER A 10 -9.81 -10.29 -2.88
CA SER A 10 -9.50 -11.64 -2.42
C SER A 10 -8.47 -11.66 -1.28
N LEU A 11 -7.58 -10.67 -1.25
CA LEU A 11 -6.63 -10.49 -0.14
C LEU A 11 -7.33 -10.18 1.18
N ALA A 12 -8.47 -9.47 1.13
CA ALA A 12 -9.25 -9.16 2.33
C ALA A 12 -9.90 -10.41 2.97
N TRP A 13 -10.07 -11.45 2.20
CA TRP A 13 -10.72 -12.69 2.66
C TRP A 13 -9.75 -13.75 3.19
N HIS A 14 -8.48 -13.66 2.86
CA HIS A 14 -7.44 -14.60 3.32
C HIS A 14 -6.70 -14.08 4.55
N GLY A 15 -7.31 -13.19 5.26
CA GLY A 15 -6.81 -12.30 6.26
C GLY A 15 -6.27 -12.88 7.55
N ALA A 16 -5.45 -13.91 7.55
CA ALA A 16 -4.81 -14.34 8.80
C ALA A 16 -3.60 -13.47 9.19
N HIS A 17 -2.95 -12.74 8.26
CA HIS A 17 -1.70 -12.04 8.58
C HIS A 17 -1.46 -10.73 7.83
N ALA A 18 -2.43 -10.22 7.08
CA ALA A 18 -2.29 -8.92 6.44
C ALA A 18 -2.82 -7.83 7.38
N SER A 19 -1.90 -7.16 8.08
CA SER A 19 -2.27 -5.99 8.88
C SER A 19 -2.39 -4.77 7.97
N THR A 20 -3.54 -4.12 7.99
CA THR A 20 -3.75 -2.84 7.32
C THR A 20 -3.54 -1.72 8.32
N GLU A 21 -2.64 -0.80 8.01
CA GLU A 21 -2.50 0.43 8.78
C GLU A 21 -3.51 1.44 8.28
N VAL A 22 -4.25 2.05 9.21
CA VAL A 22 -5.30 3.02 8.89
C VAL A 22 -5.05 4.30 9.66
N VAL A 23 -4.99 5.42 8.95
CA VAL A 23 -4.85 6.76 9.54
C VAL A 23 -6.00 7.61 9.06
N ARG A 24 -6.73 8.22 10.00
CA ARG A 24 -7.80 9.18 9.71
C ARG A 24 -7.37 10.55 10.16
N GLU A 25 -7.27 11.49 9.22
CA GLU A 25 -6.80 12.83 9.49
C GLU A 25 -7.29 13.79 8.42
N ASN A 26 -7.63 15.00 8.81
CA ASN A 26 -8.02 16.09 7.90
C ASN A 26 -9.15 15.73 6.93
N GLY A 27 -10.07 14.86 7.32
CA GLY A 27 -11.20 14.44 6.48
C GLY A 27 -10.87 13.33 5.49
N PHE A 28 -9.72 12.69 5.63
CA PHE A 28 -9.28 11.57 4.78
C PHE A 28 -8.99 10.34 5.60
N GLU A 29 -9.15 9.19 4.96
CA GLU A 29 -8.67 7.92 5.49
C GLU A 29 -7.58 7.39 4.57
N VAL A 30 -6.41 7.17 5.13
CA VAL A 30 -5.28 6.56 4.44
C VAL A 30 -5.16 5.13 4.91
N GLN A 31 -5.23 4.18 3.98
CA GLN A 31 -5.04 2.76 4.24
C GLN A 31 -3.73 2.32 3.61
N VAL A 32 -2.88 1.66 4.37
CA VAL A 32 -1.62 1.10 3.87
C VAL A 32 -1.60 -0.39 4.18
N GLN A 33 -1.53 -1.20 3.14
CA GLN A 33 -1.54 -2.65 3.27
C GLN A 33 -0.30 -3.25 2.62
N PRO A 34 0.62 -3.82 3.41
CA PRO A 34 1.70 -4.64 2.88
C PRO A 34 1.18 -6.01 2.45
N PHE A 35 1.69 -6.53 1.35
CA PHE A 35 1.40 -7.89 0.93
C PHE A 35 2.56 -8.47 0.10
N PRO A 36 2.77 -9.80 0.12
CA PRO A 36 3.85 -10.41 -0.66
C PRO A 36 3.64 -10.20 -2.16
N SER A 37 4.69 -9.85 -2.88
CA SER A 37 4.60 -9.66 -4.34
C SER A 37 4.20 -10.93 -5.08
N THR A 38 4.43 -12.09 -4.48
CA THR A 38 4.02 -13.38 -5.03
C THR A 38 2.51 -13.59 -5.06
N PHE A 39 1.75 -12.76 -4.36
CA PHE A 39 0.29 -12.78 -4.42
C PHE A 39 -0.26 -12.21 -5.74
N LEU A 40 0.50 -11.40 -6.43
CA LEU A 40 0.11 -10.97 -7.76
C LEU A 40 0.14 -12.15 -8.72
N THR A 41 -0.83 -12.20 -9.64
CA THR A 41 -0.72 -13.10 -10.78
C THR A 41 0.41 -12.65 -11.69
N GLN A 42 0.95 -13.57 -12.50
CA GLN A 42 2.01 -13.23 -13.44
C GLN A 42 1.58 -12.14 -14.40
N ASP A 43 0.34 -12.21 -14.90
CA ASP A 43 -0.21 -11.22 -15.84
C ASP A 43 -0.31 -9.83 -15.21
N VAL A 44 -0.78 -9.73 -13.97
CA VAL A 44 -0.91 -8.47 -13.26
C VAL A 44 0.47 -7.87 -12.98
N ALA A 45 1.39 -8.68 -12.49
CA ALA A 45 2.76 -8.23 -12.21
C ALA A 45 3.42 -7.70 -13.48
N GLN A 46 3.27 -8.40 -14.59
CA GLN A 46 3.83 -7.99 -15.88
C GLN A 46 3.19 -6.71 -16.41
N THR A 47 1.87 -6.60 -16.31
CA THR A 47 1.13 -5.41 -16.78
C THR A 47 1.59 -4.15 -16.08
N TYR A 48 1.85 -4.21 -14.78
CA TYR A 48 2.22 -3.03 -13.99
C TYR A 48 3.72 -2.94 -13.68
N GLY A 49 4.53 -3.88 -14.20
CA GLY A 49 5.97 -3.83 -14.08
C GLY A 49 6.51 -4.19 -12.70
N PHE A 50 5.81 -5.05 -11.96
CA PHE A 50 6.28 -5.53 -10.67
C PHE A 50 6.90 -6.92 -10.79
N GLU A 51 7.95 -7.16 -10.00
CA GLU A 51 8.58 -8.46 -9.89
C GLU A 51 7.86 -9.30 -8.83
N ARG A 52 7.59 -10.57 -9.14
CA ARG A 52 7.10 -11.53 -8.16
C ARG A 52 8.28 -12.23 -7.52
N SER A 53 8.58 -11.90 -6.29
CA SER A 53 9.74 -12.44 -5.57
C SER A 53 9.42 -12.59 -4.09
N ARG A 54 9.95 -13.65 -3.47
CA ARG A 54 9.87 -13.83 -2.02
C ARG A 54 10.66 -12.77 -1.26
N ARG A 55 11.54 -12.05 -1.93
CA ARG A 55 12.36 -10.98 -1.35
C ARG A 55 11.75 -9.60 -1.60
N GLN A 56 10.52 -9.56 -2.07
CA GLN A 56 9.83 -8.31 -2.36
C GLN A 56 8.40 -8.34 -1.81
N THR A 57 8.13 -7.37 -0.96
CA THR A 57 6.78 -7.02 -0.50
C THR A 57 6.30 -5.84 -1.30
N LEU A 58 5.01 -5.74 -1.52
CA LEU A 58 4.38 -4.55 -2.09
C LEU A 58 3.61 -3.82 -1.01
N LEU A 59 3.66 -2.49 -1.05
CA LEU A 59 2.78 -1.65 -0.25
C LEU A 59 1.68 -1.12 -1.15
N ASN A 60 0.43 -1.28 -0.70
CA ASN A 60 -0.72 -0.68 -1.35
C ASN A 60 -1.23 0.47 -0.50
N VAL A 61 -1.30 1.67 -1.06
CA VAL A 61 -1.84 2.85 -0.40
C VAL A 61 -3.13 3.27 -1.10
N VAL A 62 -4.18 3.46 -0.31
CA VAL A 62 -5.48 3.97 -0.76
C VAL A 62 -5.82 5.19 0.07
N VAL A 63 -6.26 6.26 -0.59
CA VAL A 63 -6.70 7.50 0.08
C VAL A 63 -8.17 7.71 -0.22
N LEU A 64 -8.98 7.77 0.83
CA LEU A 64 -10.43 7.93 0.72
C LEU A 64 -10.89 9.20 1.44
N THR A 65 -11.99 9.77 0.97
CA THR A 65 -12.65 10.88 1.66
C THR A 65 -13.57 10.34 2.74
N ILE A 66 -13.51 10.93 3.94
CA ILE A 66 -14.46 10.62 5.01
C ILE A 66 -15.74 11.42 4.77
N GLN A 67 -16.85 10.71 4.63
CA GLN A 67 -18.17 11.30 4.35
C GLN A 67 -18.81 11.83 5.64
N ALA A 68 -19.92 12.58 5.51
CA ALA A 68 -20.64 13.14 6.64
C ALA A 68 -21.15 12.06 7.62
N ASP A 69 -21.38 10.84 7.14
CA ASP A 69 -21.79 9.70 7.97
C ASP A 69 -20.60 9.02 8.69
N GLY A 70 -19.38 9.54 8.53
CA GLY A 70 -18.16 8.98 9.12
C GLY A 70 -17.56 7.83 8.35
N GLN A 71 -18.16 7.40 7.25
CA GLN A 71 -17.60 6.33 6.43
C GLN A 71 -16.65 6.87 5.38
N ALA A 72 -15.58 6.11 5.10
CA ALA A 72 -14.60 6.48 4.10
C ALA A 72 -14.99 5.87 2.75
N ARG A 73 -15.19 6.72 1.76
CA ARG A 73 -15.56 6.33 0.39
C ARG A 73 -15.03 7.35 -0.60
N GLY A 74 -14.81 6.89 -1.84
CA GLY A 74 -14.38 7.76 -2.91
C GLY A 74 -12.88 7.99 -2.88
N ALA A 75 -12.16 7.29 -3.76
CA ALA A 75 -10.72 7.44 -3.86
C ALA A 75 -10.34 8.84 -4.31
N VAL A 76 -9.28 9.37 -3.71
CA VAL A 76 -8.74 10.70 -3.97
C VAL A 76 -7.33 10.54 -4.51
N PRO A 77 -6.95 11.26 -5.59
CA PRO A 77 -5.56 11.32 -6.00
C PRO A 77 -4.68 11.92 -4.90
N ALA A 78 -3.47 11.39 -4.78
CA ALA A 78 -2.53 11.86 -3.79
C ALA A 78 -1.10 11.73 -4.30
N GLU A 79 -0.20 12.48 -3.70
CA GLU A 79 1.22 12.27 -3.84
C GLU A 79 1.70 11.42 -2.66
N VAL A 80 2.31 10.27 -2.95
CA VAL A 80 2.77 9.34 -1.91
C VAL A 80 4.27 9.17 -2.04
N THR A 81 4.98 9.52 -0.97
CA THR A 81 6.43 9.35 -0.87
C THR A 81 6.78 8.70 0.45
N GLY A 82 7.96 8.13 0.54
CA GLY A 82 8.42 7.56 1.80
C GLY A 82 9.62 6.64 1.65
N PHE A 83 9.91 5.98 2.74
CA PHE A 83 11.03 5.05 2.81
C PHE A 83 10.72 3.91 3.79
N ALA A 84 11.46 2.82 3.63
CA ALA A 84 11.47 1.70 4.55
C ALA A 84 12.85 1.58 5.20
N ARG A 85 12.88 1.22 6.47
CA ARG A 85 14.11 1.06 7.25
C ARG A 85 14.09 -0.30 7.94
N ASN A 86 15.20 -1.04 7.86
CA ASN A 86 15.35 -2.29 8.61
C ASN A 86 16.00 -2.04 9.99
N LEU A 87 16.13 -3.10 10.78
CA LEU A 87 16.71 -3.01 12.13
C LEU A 87 18.20 -2.65 12.12
N LEU A 88 18.89 -2.82 11.01
CA LEU A 88 20.29 -2.40 10.85
C LEU A 88 20.42 -0.91 10.48
N GLY A 89 19.30 -0.20 10.34
CA GLY A 89 19.28 1.19 9.97
C GLY A 89 19.43 1.44 8.47
N GLN A 90 19.43 0.39 7.65
CA GLN A 90 19.46 0.54 6.19
C GLN A 90 18.12 1.01 5.69
N THR A 91 18.13 2.01 4.82
CA THR A 91 16.91 2.61 4.25
C THR A 91 16.82 2.34 2.77
N GLN A 92 15.60 2.25 2.28
CA GLN A 92 15.31 2.25 0.86
C GLN A 92 14.18 3.24 0.58
N THR A 93 14.37 4.06 -0.46
CA THR A 93 13.37 5.00 -0.92
C THR A 93 12.29 4.22 -1.67
N LEU A 94 11.02 4.54 -1.36
CA LEU A 94 9.88 3.90 -2.00
C LEU A 94 9.43 4.73 -3.19
N THR A 95 9.17 4.06 -4.30
CA THR A 95 8.65 4.69 -5.52
C THR A 95 7.26 4.11 -5.79
N PHE A 96 6.25 4.95 -5.61
CA PHE A 96 4.86 4.54 -5.79
C PHE A 96 4.41 4.72 -7.24
N ARG A 97 3.70 3.71 -7.74
CA ARG A 97 3.04 3.75 -9.03
C ARG A 97 1.54 3.89 -8.83
N GLU A 98 0.96 4.93 -9.43
CA GLU A 98 -0.48 5.12 -9.41
C GLU A 98 -1.16 4.17 -10.39
N ILE A 99 -2.18 3.48 -9.91
CA ILE A 99 -3.03 2.61 -10.71
C ILE A 99 -4.46 3.11 -10.56
N ASP A 100 -4.95 3.78 -11.59
CA ASP A 100 -6.32 4.27 -11.63
C ASP A 100 -7.18 3.23 -12.37
N GLU A 101 -8.01 2.54 -11.60
CA GLU A 101 -8.91 1.51 -12.14
C GLU A 101 -10.21 2.10 -12.69
N GLY A 102 -10.42 3.42 -12.58
CA GLY A 102 -11.70 4.05 -12.86
C GLY A 102 -12.73 3.74 -11.77
N GLU A 103 -13.94 4.22 -11.94
CA GLU A 103 -15.05 3.96 -11.01
C GLU A 103 -14.73 4.31 -9.54
N GLY A 104 -13.83 5.28 -9.32
CA GLY A 104 -13.46 5.75 -7.98
C GLY A 104 -12.45 4.88 -7.25
N ALA A 105 -11.71 4.02 -7.93
CA ALA A 105 -10.66 3.19 -7.34
C ALA A 105 -9.28 3.63 -7.83
N ILE A 106 -8.45 4.10 -6.90
CA ILE A 106 -7.07 4.52 -7.17
C ILE A 106 -6.17 3.82 -6.15
N TYR A 107 -5.14 3.15 -6.65
CA TYR A 107 -4.14 2.44 -5.82
C TYR A 107 -2.76 3.00 -6.08
N TYR A 108 -1.96 3.11 -5.01
CA TYR A 108 -0.55 3.45 -5.11
C TYR A 108 0.26 2.25 -4.63
N LEU A 109 1.04 1.64 -5.53
CA LEU A 109 1.83 0.45 -5.24
C LEU A 109 3.31 0.76 -5.31
N ALA A 110 4.04 0.32 -4.29
CA ALA A 110 5.50 0.44 -4.24
C ALA A 110 6.14 -0.87 -3.81
N PRO A 111 7.21 -1.29 -4.48
CA PRO A 111 7.96 -2.46 -4.06
C PRO A 111 8.90 -2.12 -2.90
N VAL A 112 9.02 -3.05 -1.96
CA VAL A 112 9.94 -2.99 -0.83
C VAL A 112 10.77 -4.27 -0.82
N ARG A 113 12.08 -4.16 -0.88
CA ARG A 113 12.96 -5.32 -0.74
C ARG A 113 13.03 -5.74 0.71
N VAL A 114 12.87 -7.04 0.96
CA VAL A 114 12.77 -7.59 2.30
C VAL A 114 13.51 -8.91 2.40
N ALA A 115 13.85 -9.28 3.64
CA ALA A 115 14.29 -10.62 4.00
C ALA A 115 13.21 -11.30 4.84
N SER A 116 13.26 -12.63 4.90
CA SER A 116 12.31 -13.40 5.72
C SER A 116 12.45 -13.05 7.20
N GLU A 117 11.31 -12.94 7.90
CA GLU A 117 11.24 -12.63 9.32
C GLU A 117 11.85 -11.27 9.70
N GLU A 118 12.09 -10.41 8.71
CA GLU A 118 12.58 -9.07 8.95
C GLU A 118 11.45 -8.15 9.41
N GLU A 119 11.75 -7.32 10.41
CA GLU A 119 10.88 -6.21 10.79
C GLU A 119 11.36 -4.95 10.07
N ILE A 120 10.45 -4.29 9.37
CA ILE A 120 10.73 -3.04 8.69
C ILE A 120 9.83 -1.93 9.24
N GLN A 121 10.41 -0.74 9.38
CA GLN A 121 9.67 0.47 9.67
C GLN A 121 9.34 1.16 8.36
N ILE A 122 8.08 1.52 8.18
CA ILE A 122 7.59 2.20 6.99
C ILE A 122 7.16 3.59 7.39
N GLN A 123 7.73 4.60 6.73
CA GLN A 123 7.40 6.00 6.95
C GLN A 123 6.98 6.61 5.63
N LEU A 124 5.74 7.08 5.57
CA LEU A 124 5.14 7.66 4.37
C LEU A 124 4.67 9.07 4.65
N GLU A 125 4.75 9.89 3.62
CA GLU A 125 4.06 11.16 3.54
C GLU A 125 3.03 11.06 2.42
N VAL A 126 1.77 11.27 2.77
CA VAL A 126 0.65 11.20 1.83
C VAL A 126 0.03 12.60 1.74
N ILE A 127 0.05 13.17 0.54
CA ILE A 127 -0.51 14.50 0.31
C ILE A 127 -1.72 14.34 -0.61
N PRO A 128 -2.95 14.26 -0.06
CA PRO A 128 -4.14 14.23 -0.89
C PRO A 128 -4.24 15.51 -1.72
N ASP A 129 -4.83 15.42 -2.91
CA ASP A 129 -4.93 16.56 -3.82
C ASP A 129 -5.60 17.77 -3.14
N GLY A 130 -4.91 18.90 -3.13
CA GLY A 130 -5.38 20.13 -2.51
C GLY A 130 -5.39 20.15 -0.98
N ALA A 131 -4.78 19.16 -0.32
CA ALA A 131 -4.85 19.04 1.13
C ALA A 131 -3.45 19.03 1.78
N ARG A 132 -3.43 18.98 3.11
CA ARG A 132 -2.18 18.89 3.88
C ARG A 132 -1.61 17.50 3.87
N ALA A 133 -0.30 17.40 4.07
CA ALA A 133 0.38 16.14 4.22
C ALA A 133 -0.12 15.36 5.46
N ILE A 134 -0.27 14.07 5.27
CA ILE A 134 -0.61 13.11 6.33
C ILE A 134 0.57 12.17 6.47
N ASP A 135 1.10 12.07 7.68
CA ASP A 135 2.22 11.17 7.96
C ASP A 135 1.70 9.81 8.41
N VAL A 136 2.29 8.75 7.85
CA VAL A 136 2.00 7.37 8.24
C VAL A 136 3.31 6.72 8.65
N ASP A 137 3.37 6.18 9.86
CA ASP A 137 4.55 5.53 10.41
C ASP A 137 4.11 4.25 11.11
N PHE A 138 4.63 3.11 10.66
CA PHE A 138 4.31 1.84 11.28
C PHE A 138 5.40 0.81 11.04
N LYS A 139 5.37 -0.25 11.84
CA LYS A 139 6.26 -1.39 11.68
C LYS A 139 5.51 -2.57 11.08
N HIS A 140 6.18 -3.28 10.20
CA HIS A 140 5.64 -4.48 9.56
C HIS A 140 6.66 -5.59 9.65
N ARG A 141 6.21 -6.76 10.15
CA ARG A 141 7.04 -7.96 10.15
C ARG A 141 6.72 -8.77 8.90
N VAL A 142 7.78 -9.08 8.15
CA VAL A 142 7.68 -9.83 6.91
C VAL A 142 7.77 -11.32 7.20
N TYR A 143 6.80 -12.06 6.70
CA TYR A 143 6.84 -13.52 6.70
C TYR A 143 6.90 -13.99 5.25
N VAL A 144 7.86 -14.85 4.96
CA VAL A 144 8.04 -15.46 3.64
C VAL A 144 7.73 -16.93 3.75
N ASP A 145 6.72 -17.39 3.02
CA ASP A 145 6.35 -18.79 2.93
C ASP A 145 7.20 -19.53 1.90
#